data_6f5d754b302e82687a164f86183f7707
#
_entry.id   6f5d754b302e82687a164f86183f7707
#
_cell.length_a   1.000
_cell.length_b   1.000
_cell.length_c   1.000
_cell.angle_alpha   90.00
_cell.angle_beta   90.00
_cell.angle_gamma   90.00
#
_symmetry.space_group_name_H-M   'P 1'
#
loop_
_entity.id
_entity.type
_entity.pdbx_description
1 polymer ?
#
loop_
_entity_poly.entity_id
_entity_poly.type
_entity_poly.pdbx_seq_one_letter_code
_entity_poly.pdbx_strand_id
1 'polypeptide(L)'
;MPEVLIRLADAEYSAGIFMAVAAIVDEGCFKATPESLRLRAMDPAHVSLVDFELRKEAAEEFVADKETELTVNLQELLKFLRRAKKGESLTLVYDEEKRKLNIVLTDPTKSRERRYQLNTLEPVVEATHYPHLSFEATARVNSEALREAVEDASLVSDSVKITIQPSAVTFTAKGDY
;
A
#
# COMPACT_ATOMS: atom_id res chain seq x y z
N MET A 1 18.63 17.89 -4.39
CA MET A 1 17.57 17.76 -3.35
C MET A 1 16.81 16.49 -3.67
N PRO A 2 16.21 15.78 -2.69
CA PRO A 2 15.43 14.60 -3.04
C PRO A 2 14.23 15.01 -3.91
N GLU A 3 13.94 14.22 -4.92
CA GLU A 3 12.81 14.47 -5.84
C GLU A 3 11.47 14.15 -5.18
N VAL A 4 11.45 13.19 -4.25
CA VAL A 4 10.25 12.86 -3.46
C VAL A 4 10.64 12.69 -2.00
N LEU A 5 9.88 13.34 -1.11
CA LEU A 5 9.96 13.14 0.33
C LEU A 5 8.56 13.02 0.89
N ILE A 6 8.29 11.93 1.61
CA ILE A 6 6.99 11.67 2.26
C ILE A 6 7.25 11.24 3.70
N ARG A 7 6.69 11.99 4.66
CA ARG A 7 6.72 11.64 6.08
C ARG A 7 5.33 11.32 6.59
N LEU A 8 5.20 10.15 7.17
CA LEU A 8 3.96 9.62 7.74
C LEU A 8 4.12 9.46 9.25
N ALA A 9 3.15 9.97 10.01
CA ALA A 9 3.20 10.04 11.47
C ALA A 9 3.23 8.66 12.14
N ASP A 10 2.55 7.68 11.56
CA ASP A 10 2.42 6.33 12.09
C ASP A 10 3.06 5.31 11.13
N ALA A 11 4.26 4.86 11.48
CA ALA A 11 5.01 3.91 10.67
C ALA A 11 4.38 2.53 10.64
N GLU A 12 3.77 2.08 11.74
CA GLU A 12 3.13 0.76 11.82
C GLU A 12 1.87 0.71 10.95
N TYR A 13 1.03 1.75 11.04
CA TYR A 13 -0.14 1.87 10.18
C TYR A 13 0.25 1.97 8.70
N SER A 14 1.26 2.78 8.39
CA SER A 14 1.77 2.94 7.02
C SER A 14 2.34 1.64 6.46
N ALA A 15 3.06 0.87 7.27
CA ALA A 15 3.53 -0.46 6.88
C ALA A 15 2.37 -1.39 6.51
N GLY A 16 1.27 -1.35 7.28
CA GLY A 16 0.05 -2.11 6.99
C GLY A 16 -0.56 -1.79 5.61
N ILE A 17 -0.55 -0.52 5.22
CA ILE A 17 -1.01 -0.08 3.89
C ILE A 17 -0.15 -0.69 2.78
N PHE A 18 1.17 -0.57 2.87
CA PHE A 18 2.07 -1.17 1.88
C PHE A 18 2.00 -2.70 1.87
N MET A 19 1.76 -3.34 3.02
CA MET A 19 1.52 -4.78 3.10
C MET A 19 0.26 -5.19 2.34
N ALA A 20 -0.82 -4.42 2.40
CA ALA A 20 -2.04 -4.70 1.65
C ALA A 20 -1.79 -4.61 0.12
N VAL A 21 -1.02 -3.63 -0.34
CA VAL A 21 -0.62 -3.52 -1.76
C VAL A 21 0.23 -4.73 -2.18
N ALA A 22 1.23 -5.08 -1.37
CA ALA A 22 2.16 -6.18 -1.65
C ALA A 22 1.52 -7.58 -1.55
N ALA A 23 0.31 -7.69 -1.00
CA ALA A 23 -0.46 -8.94 -1.02
C ALA A 23 -0.99 -9.28 -2.43
N ILE A 24 -1.03 -8.29 -3.33
CA ILE A 24 -1.56 -8.45 -4.69
C ILE A 24 -0.44 -8.40 -5.73
N VAL A 25 0.56 -7.51 -5.54
CA VAL A 25 1.64 -7.30 -6.51
C VAL A 25 3.01 -7.32 -5.84
N ASP A 26 4.00 -7.93 -6.49
CA ASP A 26 5.37 -8.01 -5.96
C ASP A 26 6.21 -6.77 -6.29
N GLU A 27 5.93 -6.13 -7.40
CA GLU A 27 6.60 -4.93 -7.85
C GLU A 27 5.58 -3.84 -8.12
N GLY A 28 5.91 -2.60 -7.78
CA GLY A 28 5.01 -1.47 -7.95
C GLY A 28 5.72 -0.25 -8.53
N CYS A 29 5.19 0.27 -9.64
CA CYS A 29 5.56 1.56 -10.16
C CYS A 29 4.69 2.63 -9.52
N PHE A 30 5.26 3.37 -8.58
CA PHE A 30 4.60 4.51 -7.95
C PHE A 30 4.84 5.77 -8.75
N LYS A 31 3.80 6.55 -8.91
CA LYS A 31 3.81 7.86 -9.51
C LYS A 31 3.59 8.92 -8.44
N ALA A 32 4.63 9.66 -8.12
CA ALA A 32 4.55 10.81 -7.22
C ALA A 32 4.24 12.07 -8.03
N THR A 33 3.27 12.83 -7.56
CA THR A 33 2.90 14.16 -8.07
C THR A 33 2.86 15.14 -6.90
N PRO A 34 2.76 16.45 -7.11
CA PRO A 34 2.61 17.41 -6.01
C PRO A 34 1.39 17.17 -5.10
N GLU A 35 0.43 16.36 -5.55
CA GLU A 35 -0.83 16.13 -4.83
C GLU A 35 -0.91 14.75 -4.17
N SER A 36 -0.20 13.75 -4.71
CA SER A 36 -0.33 12.38 -4.21
C SER A 36 0.77 11.45 -4.68
N LEU A 37 0.91 10.32 -3.97
CA LEU A 37 1.63 9.13 -4.43
C LEU A 37 0.60 8.09 -4.87
N ARG A 38 0.66 7.67 -6.12
CA ARG A 38 -0.29 6.69 -6.70
C ARG A 38 0.42 5.45 -7.19
N LEU A 39 -0.29 4.34 -7.11
CA LEU A 39 0.08 3.10 -7.78
C LEU A 39 -1.19 2.47 -8.33
N ARG A 40 -1.16 2.06 -9.58
CA ARG A 40 -2.20 1.23 -10.17
C ARG A 40 -1.53 0.06 -10.86
N ALA A 41 -1.84 -1.14 -10.39
CA ALA A 41 -1.18 -2.34 -10.86
C ALA A 41 -2.12 -3.55 -10.83
N MET A 42 -1.89 -4.49 -11.73
CA MET A 42 -2.56 -5.79 -11.74
C MET A 42 -1.59 -6.88 -11.28
N ASP A 43 -2.14 -7.92 -10.70
CA ASP A 43 -1.39 -9.14 -10.42
C ASP A 43 -0.94 -9.82 -11.71
N PRO A 44 0.09 -10.69 -11.69
CA PRO A 44 0.60 -11.35 -12.90
C PRO A 44 -0.45 -12.20 -13.65
N ALA A 45 -1.50 -12.65 -12.97
CA ALA A 45 -2.60 -13.41 -13.56
C ALA A 45 -3.68 -12.53 -14.20
N HIS A 46 -3.59 -11.21 -14.04
CA HIS A 46 -4.58 -10.21 -14.49
C HIS A 46 -6.00 -10.43 -13.92
N VAL A 47 -6.08 -10.96 -12.70
CA VAL A 47 -7.35 -11.24 -12.00
C VAL A 47 -7.65 -10.18 -10.96
N SER A 48 -6.62 -9.61 -10.34
CA SER A 48 -6.74 -8.63 -9.26
C SER A 48 -6.12 -7.30 -9.66
N LEU A 49 -6.77 -6.20 -9.28
CA LEU A 49 -6.31 -4.84 -9.50
C LEU A 49 -6.12 -4.14 -8.16
N VAL A 50 -4.96 -3.52 -7.98
CA VAL A 50 -4.71 -2.55 -6.92
C VAL A 50 -4.79 -1.15 -7.50
N ASP A 51 -5.59 -0.29 -6.90
CA ASP A 51 -5.64 1.14 -7.16
C ASP A 51 -5.38 1.86 -5.82
N PHE A 52 -4.17 2.34 -5.64
CA PHE A 52 -3.68 2.96 -4.41
C PHE A 52 -3.43 4.44 -4.63
N GLU A 53 -3.88 5.26 -3.69
CA GLU A 53 -3.58 6.68 -3.62
C GLU A 53 -3.30 7.10 -2.18
N LEU A 54 -2.12 7.67 -1.97
CA LEU A 54 -1.77 8.39 -0.75
C LEU A 54 -1.75 9.89 -1.06
N ARG A 55 -2.75 10.61 -0.60
CA ARG A 55 -2.85 12.06 -0.79
C ARG A 55 -1.90 12.79 0.13
N LYS A 56 -1.41 13.95 -0.29
CA LYS A 56 -0.48 14.78 0.50
C LYS A 56 -1.03 15.15 1.87
N GLU A 57 -2.35 15.32 2.01
CA GLU A 57 -3.00 15.68 3.27
C GLU A 57 -2.93 14.55 4.32
N ALA A 58 -2.64 13.33 3.91
CA ALA A 58 -2.44 12.19 4.81
C ALA A 58 -1.00 12.11 5.36
N ALA A 59 -0.09 12.93 4.86
CA ALA A 59 1.31 12.98 5.28
C ALA A 59 1.56 14.22 6.15
N GLU A 60 2.49 14.12 7.11
CA GLU A 60 3.00 15.27 7.86
C GLU A 60 3.87 16.17 6.97
N GLU A 61 4.57 15.56 6.02
CA GLU A 61 5.38 16.27 5.04
C GLU A 61 5.30 15.49 3.72
N PHE A 62 5.01 16.23 2.66
CA PHE A 62 4.93 15.66 1.31
C PHE A 62 5.57 16.65 0.33
N VAL A 63 6.67 16.24 -0.28
CA VAL A 63 7.38 17.01 -1.30
C VAL A 63 7.52 16.14 -2.55
N ALA A 64 6.99 16.64 -3.65
CA ALA A 64 7.24 16.14 -5.00
C ALA A 64 7.05 17.32 -5.95
N ASP A 65 8.14 17.96 -6.35
CA ASP A 65 8.08 19.19 -7.15
C ASP A 65 7.67 18.94 -8.60
N LYS A 66 7.88 17.74 -9.08
CA LYS A 66 7.51 17.27 -10.42
C LYS A 66 6.91 15.88 -10.35
N GLU A 67 6.25 15.50 -11.43
CA GLU A 67 5.85 14.11 -11.60
C GLU A 67 7.09 13.21 -11.67
N THR A 68 7.17 12.24 -10.80
CA THR A 68 8.31 11.34 -10.66
C THR A 68 7.82 9.91 -10.52
N GLU A 69 8.37 9.01 -11.32
CA GLU A 69 8.09 7.57 -11.24
C GLU A 69 9.19 6.86 -10.46
N LEU A 70 8.80 5.97 -9.56
CA LEU A 70 9.70 5.09 -8.84
C LEU A 70 9.14 3.68 -8.77
N THR A 71 9.90 2.73 -9.30
CA THR A 71 9.53 1.32 -9.26
C THR A 71 10.29 0.61 -8.17
N VAL A 72 9.57 -0.09 -7.29
CA VAL A 72 10.17 -0.80 -6.16
C VAL A 72 9.70 -2.25 -6.11
N ASN A 73 10.58 -3.13 -5.67
CA ASN A 73 10.18 -4.45 -5.21
C ASN A 73 9.52 -4.30 -3.84
N LEU A 74 8.22 -4.58 -3.76
CA LEU A 74 7.41 -4.39 -2.56
C LEU A 74 7.78 -5.40 -1.46
N GLN A 75 8.16 -6.62 -1.81
CA GLN A 75 8.59 -7.61 -0.82
C GLN A 75 9.90 -7.18 -0.14
N GLU A 76 10.84 -6.59 -0.89
CA GLU A 76 12.07 -6.01 -0.34
C GLU A 76 11.76 -4.80 0.55
N LEU A 77 10.86 -3.91 0.11
CA LEU A 77 10.41 -2.76 0.91
C LEU A 77 9.80 -3.22 2.24
N LEU A 78 8.96 -4.24 2.21
CA LEU A 78 8.31 -4.79 3.40
C LEU A 78 9.30 -5.36 4.42
N LYS A 79 10.46 -5.87 4.03
CA LYS A 79 11.49 -6.33 4.99
C LYS A 79 11.88 -5.23 5.96
N PHE A 80 11.92 -3.98 5.50
CA PHE A 80 12.24 -2.82 6.33
C PHE A 80 11.01 -2.31 7.07
N LEU A 81 9.86 -2.20 6.38
CA LEU A 81 8.62 -1.68 6.96
C LEU A 81 8.08 -2.56 8.11
N ARG A 82 8.25 -3.88 8.03
CA ARG A 82 7.91 -4.80 9.14
C ARG A 82 8.71 -4.56 10.41
N ARG A 83 9.76 -3.73 10.35
CA ARG A 83 10.54 -3.30 11.53
C ARG A 83 9.93 -2.08 12.21
N ALA A 84 8.90 -1.47 11.62
CA ALA A 84 8.17 -0.36 12.21
C ALA A 84 7.52 -0.76 13.54
N LYS A 85 7.50 0.16 14.47
CA LYS A 85 6.94 -0.01 15.81
C LYS A 85 5.96 1.12 16.11
N LYS A 86 5.05 0.84 17.01
CA LYS A 86 4.12 1.85 17.52
C LYS A 86 4.88 3.07 18.06
N GLY A 87 4.42 4.25 17.66
CA GLY A 87 5.02 5.53 18.06
C GLY A 87 6.22 5.96 17.22
N GLU A 88 6.57 5.21 16.16
CA GLU A 88 7.57 5.63 15.17
C GLU A 88 6.89 6.32 13.99
N SER A 89 7.57 7.27 13.38
CA SER A 89 7.22 7.83 12.06
C SER A 89 8.01 7.15 10.96
N LEU A 90 7.44 7.13 9.75
CA LEU A 90 8.07 6.65 8.53
C LEU A 90 8.37 7.83 7.62
N THR A 91 9.62 7.95 7.18
CA THR A 91 9.99 8.88 6.11
C THR A 91 10.54 8.10 4.92
N LEU A 92 9.97 8.35 3.76
CA LEU A 92 10.42 7.83 2.47
C LEU A 92 11.07 8.98 1.69
N VAL A 93 12.30 8.78 1.23
CA VAL A 93 13.06 9.77 0.46
C VAL A 93 13.60 9.12 -0.79
N TYR A 94 13.13 9.54 -1.94
CA TYR A 94 13.61 9.04 -3.23
C TYR A 94 14.64 9.98 -3.83
N ASP A 95 15.76 9.42 -4.25
CA ASP A 95 16.87 10.05 -4.96
C ASP A 95 16.89 9.44 -6.38
N GLU A 96 16.37 10.19 -7.35
CA GLU A 96 16.24 9.74 -8.74
C GLU A 96 17.62 9.52 -9.39
N GLU A 97 18.59 10.41 -9.12
CA GLU A 97 19.93 10.31 -9.71
C GLU A 97 20.64 9.03 -9.27
N LYS A 98 20.49 8.67 -7.99
CA LYS A 98 21.08 7.45 -7.44
C LYS A 98 20.19 6.23 -7.58
N ARG A 99 18.94 6.43 -7.98
CA ARG A 99 17.90 5.38 -8.08
C ARG A 99 17.74 4.63 -6.76
N LYS A 100 17.62 5.39 -5.67
CA LYS A 100 17.54 4.84 -4.31
C LYS A 100 16.37 5.41 -3.53
N LEU A 101 15.64 4.51 -2.90
CA LEU A 101 14.63 4.84 -1.90
C LEU A 101 15.25 4.66 -0.52
N ASN A 102 15.36 5.76 0.23
CA ASN A 102 15.76 5.75 1.62
C ASN A 102 14.51 5.65 2.50
N ILE A 103 14.55 4.74 3.44
CA ILE A 103 13.47 4.43 4.37
C ILE A 103 13.99 4.76 5.77
N VAL A 104 13.34 5.71 6.45
CA VAL A 104 13.75 6.17 7.78
C VAL A 104 12.61 5.93 8.75
N LEU A 105 12.90 5.17 9.81
CA LEU A 105 12.01 4.95 10.95
C LEU A 105 12.53 5.73 12.15
N THR A 106 11.75 6.69 12.63
CA THR A 106 12.16 7.60 13.71
C THR A 106 11.28 7.41 14.94
N ASP A 107 11.93 7.13 16.08
CA ASP A 107 11.29 7.10 17.41
C ASP A 107 11.70 8.36 18.18
N PRO A 108 10.83 9.39 18.24
CA PRO A 108 11.17 10.63 18.89
C PRO A 108 11.35 10.48 20.41
N THR A 109 10.66 9.51 21.02
CA THR A 109 10.71 9.29 22.48
C THR A 109 12.03 8.69 22.94
N LYS A 110 12.72 7.95 22.05
CA LYS A 110 14.00 7.28 22.34
C LYS A 110 15.17 7.94 21.63
N SER A 111 14.96 9.06 20.96
CA SER A 111 15.97 9.71 20.12
C SER A 111 16.67 8.73 19.19
N ARG A 112 15.90 7.80 18.64
CA ARG A 112 16.41 6.70 17.80
C ARG A 112 15.89 6.83 16.39
N GLU A 113 16.83 6.70 15.45
CA GLU A 113 16.54 6.67 14.02
C GLU A 113 17.18 5.44 13.39
N ARG A 114 16.44 4.78 12.50
CA ARG A 114 16.93 3.64 11.71
C ARG A 114 16.76 3.97 10.24
N ARG A 115 17.85 3.87 9.52
CA ARG A 115 17.89 4.17 8.08
C ARG A 115 18.15 2.91 7.29
N TYR A 116 17.38 2.72 6.25
CA TYR A 116 17.54 1.65 5.28
C TYR A 116 17.56 2.24 3.87
N GLN A 117 18.18 1.53 2.94
CA GLN A 117 18.26 1.95 1.56
C GLN A 117 17.88 0.79 0.66
N LEU A 118 16.96 1.05 -0.27
CA LEU A 118 16.50 0.12 -1.29
C LEU A 118 16.85 0.68 -2.66
N ASN A 119 17.42 -0.17 -3.53
CA ASN A 119 17.59 0.18 -4.94
C ASN A 119 16.23 0.12 -5.63
N THR A 120 15.92 1.13 -6.44
CA THR A 120 14.71 1.11 -7.26
C THR A 120 14.98 0.36 -8.56
N LEU A 121 13.93 -0.20 -9.12
CA LEU A 121 13.95 -0.93 -10.37
C LEU A 121 13.81 0.04 -11.57
N GLU A 122 14.13 -0.42 -12.77
CA GLU A 122 13.78 0.30 -13.97
C GLU A 122 12.26 0.26 -14.17
N PRO A 123 11.64 1.39 -14.58
CA PRO A 123 10.23 1.37 -14.91
C PRO A 123 9.99 0.37 -16.02
N VAL A 124 9.15 -0.62 -15.77
CA VAL A 124 8.63 -1.48 -16.83
C VAL A 124 7.52 -0.69 -17.49
N VAL A 125 7.73 -0.23 -18.70
CA VAL A 125 6.71 0.42 -19.52
C VAL A 125 5.79 -0.67 -20.06
N GLU A 126 4.96 -1.23 -19.20
CA GLU A 126 3.83 -2.00 -19.64
C GLU A 126 2.68 -1.04 -19.95
N ALA A 127 2.24 -1.03 -21.20
CA ALA A 127 0.99 -0.40 -21.59
C ALA A 127 -0.18 -1.23 -21.03
N THR A 128 -0.28 -1.29 -19.70
CA THR A 128 -1.33 -2.06 -19.03
C THR A 128 -2.65 -1.34 -19.24
N HIS A 129 -3.53 -1.94 -20.00
CA HIS A 129 -4.88 -1.43 -20.18
C HIS A 129 -5.72 -1.78 -18.95
N TYR A 130 -5.87 -0.83 -18.04
CA TYR A 130 -6.70 -1.01 -16.85
C TYR A 130 -8.18 -0.98 -17.20
N PRO A 131 -8.98 -1.95 -16.72
CA PRO A 131 -10.42 -1.96 -16.98
C PRO A 131 -11.09 -0.74 -16.37
N HIS A 132 -12.08 -0.20 -17.06
CA HIS A 132 -12.99 0.78 -16.48
C HIS A 132 -14.04 0.03 -15.65
N LEU A 133 -13.97 0.18 -14.33
CA LEU A 133 -14.88 -0.51 -13.41
C LEU A 133 -16.05 0.41 -13.05
N SER A 134 -17.27 -0.11 -13.17
CA SER A 134 -18.48 0.50 -12.62
C SER A 134 -19.06 -0.43 -11.57
N PHE A 135 -19.47 0.13 -10.42
CA PHE A 135 -20.02 -0.66 -9.31
C PHE A 135 -21.50 -0.36 -9.13
N GLU A 136 -22.30 -1.41 -9.04
CA GLU A 136 -23.76 -1.30 -8.80
C GLU A 136 -24.10 -1.15 -7.31
N ALA A 137 -23.21 -1.55 -6.42
CA ALA A 137 -23.40 -1.49 -4.98
C ALA A 137 -22.14 -1.01 -4.25
N THR A 138 -22.34 -0.24 -3.19
CA THR A 138 -21.26 0.22 -2.30
C THR A 138 -21.69 0.02 -0.86
N ALA A 139 -20.77 -0.47 -0.04
CA ALA A 139 -20.99 -0.62 1.39
C ALA A 139 -19.82 -0.01 2.19
N ARG A 140 -20.14 0.65 3.30
CA ARG A 140 -19.14 1.07 4.30
C ARG A 140 -19.29 0.15 5.51
N VAL A 141 -18.21 -0.54 5.85
CA VAL A 141 -18.18 -1.48 6.98
C VAL A 141 -17.08 -1.10 7.96
N ASN A 142 -17.22 -1.51 9.21
CA ASN A 142 -16.15 -1.39 10.21
C ASN A 142 -15.01 -2.33 9.82
N SER A 143 -13.76 -1.85 9.84
CA SER A 143 -12.59 -2.61 9.40
C SER A 143 -12.30 -3.83 10.29
N GLU A 144 -12.56 -3.73 11.59
CA GLU A 144 -12.38 -4.84 12.52
C GLU A 144 -13.42 -5.95 12.26
N ALA A 145 -14.69 -5.57 12.10
CA ALA A 145 -15.74 -6.52 11.74
C ALA A 145 -15.49 -7.18 10.37
N LEU A 146 -14.96 -6.44 9.39
CA LEU A 146 -14.54 -7.01 8.11
C LEU A 146 -13.41 -8.03 8.29
N ARG A 147 -12.39 -7.70 9.09
CA ARG A 147 -11.28 -8.59 9.37
C ARG A 147 -11.75 -9.89 10.03
N GLU A 148 -12.55 -9.78 11.09
CA GLU A 148 -13.12 -10.94 11.80
C GLU A 148 -13.95 -11.82 10.86
N ALA A 149 -14.82 -11.22 10.03
CA ALA A 149 -15.62 -11.98 9.08
C ALA A 149 -14.79 -12.74 8.04
N VAL A 150 -13.67 -12.15 7.58
CA VAL A 150 -12.74 -12.81 6.66
C VAL A 150 -11.95 -13.89 7.36
N GLU A 151 -11.46 -13.66 8.59
CA GLU A 151 -10.76 -14.64 9.41
C GLU A 151 -11.66 -15.86 9.69
N ASP A 152 -12.92 -15.66 10.09
CA ASP A 152 -13.88 -16.73 10.32
C ASP A 152 -14.19 -17.51 9.03
N ALA A 153 -14.37 -16.81 7.92
CA ALA A 153 -14.61 -17.47 6.63
C ALA A 153 -13.42 -18.34 6.20
N SER A 154 -12.19 -17.90 6.46
CA SER A 154 -10.96 -18.63 6.12
C SER A 154 -10.79 -19.94 6.89
N LEU A 155 -11.45 -20.11 8.03
CA LEU A 155 -11.48 -21.36 8.76
C LEU A 155 -12.29 -22.45 8.04
N VAL A 156 -13.18 -22.03 7.14
CA VAL A 156 -14.15 -22.92 6.49
C VAL A 156 -13.81 -23.14 5.01
N SER A 157 -13.29 -22.12 4.33
CA SER A 157 -13.07 -22.15 2.87
C SER A 157 -12.03 -21.11 2.44
N ASP A 158 -11.32 -21.39 1.35
CA ASP A 158 -10.44 -20.43 0.67
C ASP A 158 -11.22 -19.34 -0.10
N SER A 159 -12.56 -19.44 -0.12
CA SER A 159 -13.44 -18.51 -0.80
C SER A 159 -14.52 -17.97 0.12
N VAL A 160 -14.80 -16.68 0.02
CA VAL A 160 -15.90 -16.00 0.71
C VAL A 160 -16.83 -15.32 -0.29
N LYS A 161 -18.13 -15.53 -0.13
CA LYS A 161 -19.15 -14.78 -0.85
C LYS A 161 -19.57 -13.57 -0.04
N ILE A 162 -19.41 -12.37 -0.62
CA ILE A 162 -19.87 -11.11 -0.03
C ILE A 162 -21.17 -10.70 -0.73
N THR A 163 -22.23 -10.50 0.03
CA THR A 163 -23.53 -10.03 -0.48
C THR A 163 -23.85 -8.68 0.15
N ILE A 164 -24.08 -7.67 -0.68
CA ILE A 164 -24.44 -6.32 -0.26
C ILE A 164 -25.96 -6.14 -0.47
N GLN A 165 -26.65 -5.81 0.63
CA GLN A 165 -28.10 -5.52 0.64
C GLN A 165 -28.32 -4.13 1.26
N PRO A 166 -29.48 -3.50 1.08
CA PRO A 166 -29.73 -2.15 1.61
C PRO A 166 -29.48 -1.97 3.12
N SER A 167 -29.66 -3.03 3.91
CA SER A 167 -29.54 -2.99 5.37
C SER A 167 -28.41 -3.85 5.93
N ALA A 168 -27.69 -4.62 5.10
CA ALA A 168 -26.69 -5.57 5.58
C ALA A 168 -25.64 -5.90 4.55
N VAL A 169 -24.44 -6.21 5.04
CA VAL A 169 -23.38 -6.90 4.28
C VAL A 169 -23.21 -8.27 4.89
N THR A 170 -23.36 -9.32 4.09
CA THR A 170 -23.29 -10.71 4.56
C THR A 170 -22.07 -11.40 3.96
N PHE A 171 -21.29 -12.07 4.81
CA PHE A 171 -20.16 -12.90 4.43
C PHE A 171 -20.57 -14.36 4.57
N THR A 172 -20.40 -15.15 3.53
CA THR A 172 -20.75 -16.58 3.53
C THR A 172 -19.59 -17.40 3.01
N ALA A 173 -19.17 -18.39 3.79
CA ALA A 173 -18.21 -19.41 3.40
C ALA A 173 -18.88 -20.79 3.46
N LYS A 174 -18.51 -21.70 2.55
CA LYS A 174 -18.98 -23.09 2.55
C LYS A 174 -17.77 -23.99 2.45
N GLY A 175 -17.64 -24.91 3.41
CA GLY A 175 -16.67 -25.99 3.39
C GLY A 175 -17.19 -27.21 2.59
N ASP A 176 -16.28 -28.14 2.36
CA ASP A 176 -16.56 -29.40 1.63
C ASP A 176 -17.18 -30.49 2.56
N TYR A 177 -17.68 -30.12 3.72
CA TYR A 177 -18.25 -31.04 4.72
C TYR A 177 -19.78 -30.98 4.74
#